data_c34bd7de95a82e36512eafbbf032feea
#
_entry.id   c34bd7de95a82e36512eafbbf032feea
#
_cell.length_a   1.000
_cell.length_b   1.000
_cell.length_c   1.000
_cell.angle_alpha   90.00
_cell.angle_beta   90.00
_cell.angle_gamma   90.00
#
_symmetry.space_group_name_H-M   'P 1'
#
loop_
_entity.id
_entity.type
_entity.pdbx_description
1 polymer ?
#
loop_
_entity_poly.entity_id
_entity_poly.type
_entity_poly.pdbx_seq_one_letter_code
_entity_poly.pdbx_strand_id
1 'polypeptide(L)'
;MRKKTLLRWFMACVLLCCGVSGIKAQKTIDKMANELEKRDDVAINSVTKRDPKTRKVIKVVKTYSVKDTKLGKRLIDAFEKDEEYAETAIKDMPRGRNAGQKANFTFIFRSDDEKRTYTLSTNESGNVSFTIIISPLKNGREIADADWIIENT
;
A
#
# COMPACT_ATOMS: atom_id res chain seq x y z
N MET A 1 24.15 -46.75 2.81
CA MET A 1 23.45 -45.87 3.78
C MET A 1 23.45 -44.38 3.43
N ARG A 2 24.06 -43.93 2.35
CA ARG A 2 24.15 -42.46 2.01
C ARG A 2 23.01 -41.91 1.16
N LYS A 3 22.14 -42.70 0.54
CA LYS A 3 21.06 -42.23 -0.34
C LYS A 3 19.80 -41.74 0.39
N LYS A 4 19.54 -42.22 1.62
CA LYS A 4 18.34 -41.82 2.40
C LYS A 4 18.48 -40.46 3.07
N THR A 5 19.70 -40.02 3.38
CA THR A 5 20.00 -38.74 3.99
C THR A 5 19.87 -37.59 2.97
N LEU A 6 20.30 -37.77 1.75
CA LEU A 6 20.21 -36.80 0.67
C LEU A 6 18.75 -36.50 0.27
N LEU A 7 17.89 -37.51 0.27
CA LEU A 7 16.47 -37.34 -0.04
C LEU A 7 15.72 -36.56 1.06
N ARG A 8 16.13 -36.73 2.33
CA ARG A 8 15.56 -35.96 3.45
C ARG A 8 15.93 -34.47 3.40
N TRP A 9 17.13 -34.15 2.97
CA TRP A 9 17.59 -32.77 2.81
C TRP A 9 16.92 -32.11 1.61
N PHE A 10 16.66 -32.84 0.52
CA PHE A 10 15.95 -32.32 -0.65
C PHE A 10 14.47 -32.01 -0.34
N MET A 11 13.79 -32.87 0.44
CA MET A 11 12.41 -32.62 0.89
C MET A 11 12.31 -31.43 1.85
N ALA A 12 13.29 -31.21 2.71
CA ALA A 12 13.32 -30.05 3.60
C ALA A 12 13.51 -28.71 2.84
N CYS A 13 14.31 -28.71 1.77
CA CYS A 13 14.48 -27.51 0.93
C CYS A 13 13.23 -27.17 0.10
N VAL A 14 12.49 -28.19 -0.37
CA VAL A 14 11.26 -27.96 -1.16
C VAL A 14 10.12 -27.42 -0.30
N LEU A 15 10.03 -27.82 0.98
CA LEU A 15 9.02 -27.30 1.91
C LEU A 15 9.32 -25.86 2.38
N LEU A 16 10.57 -25.41 2.35
CA LEU A 16 10.94 -24.03 2.69
C LEU A 16 10.66 -23.03 1.56
N CYS A 17 10.47 -23.48 0.32
CA CYS A 17 10.20 -22.63 -0.84
C CYS A 17 8.72 -22.28 -1.03
N CYS A 18 7.78 -22.99 -0.38
CA CYS A 18 6.34 -22.79 -0.59
C CYS A 18 5.67 -21.83 0.39
N GLY A 19 6.41 -21.22 1.32
CA GLY A 19 5.83 -20.44 2.43
C GLY A 19 5.89 -18.91 2.32
N VAL A 20 6.35 -18.31 1.21
CA VAL A 20 6.60 -16.85 1.16
C VAL A 20 5.95 -16.18 -0.06
N SER A 21 4.81 -16.67 -0.52
CA SER A 21 4.15 -16.08 -1.70
C SER A 21 3.25 -14.88 -1.39
N GLY A 22 2.97 -14.58 -0.12
CA GLY A 22 2.00 -13.53 0.26
C GLY A 22 2.54 -12.13 0.52
N ILE A 23 3.88 -11.96 0.63
CA ILE A 23 4.46 -10.67 1.09
C ILE A 23 5.28 -9.95 0.01
N LYS A 24 5.40 -10.49 -1.19
CA LYS A 24 6.27 -9.92 -2.23
C LYS A 24 5.65 -8.79 -3.05
N ALA A 25 4.35 -8.60 -2.97
CA ALA A 25 3.58 -7.83 -3.93
C ALA A 25 3.61 -6.30 -3.77
N GLN A 26 4.03 -5.77 -2.62
CA GLN A 26 3.95 -4.32 -2.33
C GLN A 26 5.32 -3.64 -2.20
N LYS A 27 6.38 -4.31 -2.66
CA LYS A 27 7.75 -3.91 -2.28
C LYS A 27 8.18 -2.55 -2.80
N THR A 28 7.68 -2.12 -3.96
CA THR A 28 8.18 -0.91 -4.59
C THR A 28 7.47 0.32 -4.03
N ILE A 29 6.14 0.27 -3.89
CA ILE A 29 5.37 1.37 -3.29
C ILE A 29 5.74 1.57 -1.82
N ASP A 30 5.87 0.49 -1.03
CA ASP A 30 6.27 0.57 0.38
C ASP A 30 7.70 1.12 0.57
N LYS A 31 8.63 0.77 -0.32
CA LYS A 31 9.98 1.38 -0.31
C LYS A 31 9.93 2.87 -0.57
N MET A 32 9.10 3.30 -1.51
CA MET A 32 8.91 4.72 -1.78
C MET A 32 8.29 5.43 -0.58
N ALA A 33 7.27 4.86 0.06
CA ALA A 33 6.68 5.42 1.27
C ALA A 33 7.72 5.61 2.40
N ASN A 34 8.54 4.59 2.64
CA ASN A 34 9.62 4.65 3.63
C ASN A 34 10.73 5.67 3.26
N GLU A 35 10.97 5.90 1.98
CA GLU A 35 11.88 6.94 1.51
C GLU A 35 11.28 8.33 1.76
N LEU A 36 9.98 8.52 1.48
CA LEU A 36 9.27 9.77 1.73
C LEU A 36 9.26 10.14 3.22
N GLU A 37 9.11 9.15 4.11
CA GLU A 37 9.11 9.37 5.57
C GLU A 37 10.45 9.91 6.12
N LYS A 38 11.53 9.74 5.37
CA LYS A 38 12.88 10.21 5.76
C LYS A 38 13.22 11.59 5.20
N ARG A 39 12.32 12.19 4.44
CA ARG A 39 12.57 13.46 3.74
C ARG A 39 11.89 14.63 4.45
N ASP A 40 12.66 15.69 4.69
CA ASP A 40 12.17 16.92 5.34
C ASP A 40 11.36 17.81 4.38
N ASP A 41 11.48 17.61 3.06
CA ASP A 41 10.79 18.37 2.02
C ASP A 41 9.43 17.80 1.61
N VAL A 42 9.00 16.71 2.25
CA VAL A 42 7.70 16.06 2.04
C VAL A 42 6.80 16.35 3.22
N ALA A 43 5.64 16.96 2.97
CA ALA A 43 4.65 17.13 4.01
C ALA A 43 3.89 15.80 4.24
N ILE A 44 3.90 15.33 5.48
CA ILE A 44 3.28 14.06 5.88
C ILE A 44 2.19 14.32 6.92
N ASN A 45 1.01 13.79 6.66
CA ASN A 45 -0.08 13.75 7.62
C ASN A 45 -0.42 12.29 7.94
N SER A 46 -0.54 11.94 9.23
CA SER A 46 -0.88 10.59 9.66
C SER A 46 -1.99 10.63 10.69
N VAL A 47 -3.06 9.89 10.40
CA VAL A 47 -4.23 9.76 11.26
C VAL A 47 -4.43 8.28 11.60
N THR A 48 -4.53 7.96 12.89
CA THR A 48 -4.82 6.61 13.36
C THR A 48 -6.18 6.60 14.04
N LYS A 49 -7.10 5.81 13.48
CA LYS A 49 -8.41 5.57 14.04
C LYS A 49 -8.38 4.35 14.94
N ARG A 50 -8.96 4.46 16.14
CA ARG A 50 -9.02 3.36 17.11
C ARG A 50 -10.47 3.11 17.52
N ASP A 51 -10.77 1.86 17.82
CA ASP A 51 -12.02 1.48 18.45
C ASP A 51 -12.12 2.13 19.84
N PRO A 52 -13.22 2.83 20.16
CA PRO A 52 -13.36 3.56 21.43
C PRO A 52 -13.40 2.64 22.64
N LYS A 53 -13.93 1.41 22.50
CA LYS A 53 -14.08 0.43 23.58
C LYS A 53 -12.81 -0.40 23.79
N THR A 54 -12.28 -0.95 22.69
CA THR A 54 -11.14 -1.90 22.75
C THR A 54 -9.79 -1.22 22.57
N ARG A 55 -9.76 0.06 22.15
CA ARG A 55 -8.53 0.81 21.81
C ARG A 55 -7.71 0.21 20.65
N LYS A 56 -8.20 -0.84 20.02
CA LYS A 56 -7.54 -1.45 18.87
C LYS A 56 -7.56 -0.49 17.67
N VAL A 57 -6.50 -0.54 16.88
CA VAL A 57 -6.42 0.21 15.63
C VAL A 57 -7.38 -0.43 14.63
N ILE A 58 -8.25 0.39 14.04
CA ILE A 58 -9.19 -0.01 12.99
C ILE A 58 -8.83 0.57 11.62
N LYS A 59 -8.09 1.67 11.59
CA LYS A 59 -7.63 2.28 10.35
C LYS A 59 -6.42 3.18 10.60
N VAL A 60 -5.46 3.16 9.69
CA VAL A 60 -4.37 4.15 9.64
C VAL A 60 -4.41 4.80 8.26
N VAL A 61 -4.38 6.12 8.22
CA VAL A 61 -4.31 6.90 6.98
C VAL A 61 -3.04 7.74 7.02
N LYS A 62 -2.17 7.58 6.03
CA LYS A 62 -0.98 8.40 5.84
C LYS A 62 -1.08 9.11 4.49
N THR A 63 -0.92 10.41 4.48
CA THR A 63 -0.95 11.22 3.26
C THR A 63 0.36 11.98 3.12
N TYR A 64 0.95 11.90 1.94
CA TYR A 64 2.21 12.52 1.56
C TYR A 64 1.96 13.53 0.45
N SER A 65 2.45 14.75 0.63
CA SER A 65 2.42 15.79 -0.41
C SER A 65 3.81 16.01 -0.97
N VAL A 66 3.99 15.64 -2.24
CA VAL A 66 5.28 15.66 -2.94
C VAL A 66 5.25 16.74 -4.01
N LYS A 67 6.13 17.73 -3.90
CA LYS A 67 6.29 18.82 -4.87
C LYS A 67 7.41 18.56 -5.87
N ASP A 68 8.35 17.68 -5.56
CA ASP A 68 9.44 17.29 -6.44
C ASP A 68 8.91 16.41 -7.59
N THR A 69 8.99 16.93 -8.80
CA THR A 69 8.51 16.24 -10.02
C THR A 69 9.28 14.96 -10.33
N LYS A 70 10.57 14.87 -9.98
CA LYS A 70 11.37 13.64 -10.16
C LYS A 70 10.91 12.55 -9.21
N LEU A 71 10.65 12.94 -7.96
CA LEU A 71 10.13 12.03 -6.95
C LEU A 71 8.70 11.59 -7.30
N GLY A 72 7.89 12.50 -7.82
CA GLY A 72 6.55 12.19 -8.33
C GLY A 72 6.57 11.13 -9.44
N LYS A 73 7.48 11.25 -10.42
CA LYS A 73 7.66 10.24 -11.47
C LYS A 73 8.07 8.89 -10.90
N ARG A 74 9.02 8.85 -9.95
CA ARG A 74 9.44 7.61 -9.29
C ARG A 74 8.28 6.93 -8.54
N LEU A 75 7.36 7.70 -7.96
CA LEU A 75 6.14 7.17 -7.35
C LEU A 75 5.23 6.52 -8.40
N ILE A 76 5.00 7.18 -9.55
CA ILE A 76 4.23 6.62 -10.65
C ILE A 76 4.86 5.32 -11.14
N ASP A 77 6.19 5.29 -11.38
CA ASP A 77 6.92 4.09 -11.78
C ASP A 77 6.80 2.95 -10.74
N ALA A 78 6.72 3.30 -9.45
CA ALA A 78 6.53 2.31 -8.39
C ALA A 78 5.11 1.69 -8.43
N PHE A 79 4.08 2.50 -8.71
CA PHE A 79 2.73 2.00 -8.91
C PHE A 79 2.65 1.08 -10.13
N GLU A 80 3.25 1.47 -11.25
CA GLU A 80 3.26 0.64 -12.47
C GLU A 80 3.94 -0.72 -12.25
N LYS A 81 5.01 -0.76 -11.45
CA LYS A 81 5.72 -2.01 -11.12
C LYS A 81 4.93 -2.94 -10.22
N ASP A 82 4.16 -2.38 -9.29
CA ASP A 82 3.42 -3.19 -8.32
C ASP A 82 1.97 -3.47 -8.79
N GLU A 83 1.55 -2.97 -9.97
CA GLU A 83 0.21 -3.13 -10.52
C GLU A 83 -0.21 -4.60 -10.68
N GLU A 84 0.68 -5.45 -11.19
CA GLU A 84 0.39 -6.86 -11.45
C GLU A 84 0.08 -7.67 -10.18
N TYR A 85 0.45 -7.13 -9.01
CA TYR A 85 0.22 -7.77 -7.71
C TYR A 85 -1.00 -7.21 -6.97
N ALA A 86 -1.63 -6.16 -7.49
CA ALA A 86 -2.81 -5.57 -6.87
C ALA A 86 -4.04 -6.45 -7.07
N GLU A 87 -4.83 -6.67 -6.00
CA GLU A 87 -6.16 -7.28 -6.11
C GLU A 87 -7.09 -6.44 -6.99
N THR A 88 -6.95 -5.13 -6.88
CA THR A 88 -7.68 -4.15 -7.71
C THR A 88 -6.73 -3.04 -8.11
N ALA A 89 -6.68 -2.73 -9.40
CA ALA A 89 -5.93 -1.61 -9.95
C ALA A 89 -6.86 -0.73 -10.79
N ILE A 90 -7.07 0.49 -10.33
CA ILE A 90 -7.87 1.51 -11.04
C ILE A 90 -6.90 2.61 -11.45
N LYS A 91 -6.87 2.92 -12.76
CA LYS A 91 -6.07 3.99 -13.32
C LYS A 91 -6.94 4.91 -14.16
N ASP A 92 -6.94 6.16 -13.79
CA ASP A 92 -7.51 7.23 -14.58
C ASP A 92 -6.37 8.10 -15.09
N MET A 93 -5.98 7.86 -16.32
CA MET A 93 -4.97 8.64 -17.02
C MET A 93 -5.64 9.41 -18.16
N PRO A 94 -5.48 10.71 -18.20
CA PRO A 94 -6.05 11.50 -19.27
C PRO A 94 -5.42 11.09 -20.61
N ARG A 95 -6.31 10.80 -21.57
CA ARG A 95 -5.93 10.50 -22.95
C ARG A 95 -5.81 11.80 -23.72
N GLY A 96 -4.56 12.17 -24.11
CA GLY A 96 -4.37 13.33 -24.99
C GLY A 96 -3.05 14.07 -24.80
N ARG A 97 -2.74 15.00 -25.73
CA ARG A 97 -1.46 15.73 -25.84
C ARG A 97 -1.16 16.75 -24.72
N ASN A 98 -2.02 16.89 -23.73
CA ASN A 98 -1.86 17.90 -22.68
C ASN A 98 -1.16 17.30 -21.47
N ALA A 99 0.13 17.52 -21.37
CA ALA A 99 1.03 17.03 -20.34
C ALA A 99 0.80 17.61 -18.91
N GLY A 100 -0.30 18.33 -18.70
CA GLY A 100 -0.70 18.90 -17.40
C GLY A 100 -1.90 18.19 -16.77
N GLN A 101 -2.23 16.97 -17.18
CA GLN A 101 -3.48 16.33 -16.79
C GLN A 101 -3.34 15.49 -15.52
N LYS A 102 -4.40 15.51 -14.72
CA LYS A 102 -4.54 14.79 -13.45
C LYS A 102 -4.54 13.29 -13.68
N ALA A 103 -3.50 12.60 -13.24
CA ALA A 103 -3.48 11.15 -13.19
C ALA A 103 -3.94 10.70 -11.79
N ASN A 104 -4.82 9.70 -11.74
CA ASN A 104 -5.27 9.10 -10.50
C ASN A 104 -5.08 7.58 -10.57
N PHE A 105 -4.43 7.04 -9.55
CA PHE A 105 -4.24 5.60 -9.39
C PHE A 105 -4.83 5.19 -8.04
N THR A 106 -5.55 4.08 -8.02
CA THR A 106 -6.00 3.45 -6.78
C THR A 106 -5.73 1.97 -6.88
N PHE A 107 -4.82 1.48 -6.03
CA PHE A 107 -4.47 0.07 -5.96
C PHE A 107 -4.84 -0.49 -4.59
N ILE A 108 -5.41 -1.68 -4.58
CA ILE A 108 -5.81 -2.40 -3.38
C ILE A 108 -5.03 -3.69 -3.32
N PHE A 109 -4.38 -3.92 -2.20
CA PHE A 109 -3.71 -5.16 -1.86
C PHE A 109 -4.34 -5.72 -0.60
N ARG A 110 -4.56 -7.02 -0.57
CA ARG A 110 -5.14 -7.71 0.57
C ARG A 110 -4.27 -8.88 1.00
N SER A 111 -4.10 -9.01 2.30
CA SER A 111 -3.54 -10.19 2.96
C SER A 111 -4.58 -10.78 3.91
N ASP A 112 -4.23 -11.83 4.63
CA ASP A 112 -5.13 -12.43 5.62
C ASP A 112 -5.45 -11.46 6.78
N ASP A 113 -4.49 -10.60 7.14
CA ASP A 113 -4.53 -9.75 8.33
C ASP A 113 -4.88 -8.28 8.05
N GLU A 114 -4.66 -7.82 6.83
CA GLU A 114 -4.86 -6.41 6.48
C GLU A 114 -5.20 -6.18 5.00
N LYS A 115 -5.92 -5.08 4.78
CA LYS A 115 -6.15 -4.48 3.47
C LYS A 115 -5.39 -3.17 3.40
N ARG A 116 -4.62 -2.98 2.34
CA ARG A 116 -3.94 -1.71 2.04
C ARG A 116 -4.50 -1.11 0.77
N THR A 117 -4.89 0.14 0.86
CA THR A 117 -5.29 0.93 -0.31
C THR A 117 -4.27 2.03 -0.51
N TYR A 118 -3.70 2.09 -1.69
CA TYR A 118 -2.77 3.12 -2.12
C TYR A 118 -3.45 3.98 -3.18
N THR A 119 -3.47 5.28 -2.95
CA THR A 119 -4.02 6.23 -3.90
C THR A 119 -2.95 7.27 -4.24
N LEU A 120 -2.73 7.49 -5.52
CA LEU A 120 -1.84 8.53 -6.01
C LEU A 120 -2.63 9.44 -6.93
N SER A 121 -2.57 10.73 -6.71
CA SER A 121 -3.16 11.72 -7.59
C SER A 121 -2.16 12.82 -7.92
N THR A 122 -2.14 13.25 -9.18
CA THR A 122 -1.33 14.37 -9.64
C THR A 122 -2.22 15.57 -9.94
N ASN A 123 -1.76 16.78 -9.63
CA ASN A 123 -2.44 18.00 -10.04
C ASN A 123 -1.81 18.59 -11.32
N GLU A 124 -2.41 19.68 -11.83
CA GLU A 124 -1.94 20.37 -13.05
C GLU A 124 -0.52 20.94 -12.92
N SER A 125 -0.06 21.21 -11.70
CA SER A 125 1.29 21.70 -11.42
C SER A 125 2.33 20.57 -11.28
N GLY A 126 1.93 19.30 -11.49
CA GLY A 126 2.80 18.14 -11.33
C GLY A 126 3.09 17.75 -9.87
N ASN A 127 2.43 18.38 -8.90
CA ASN A 127 2.52 17.95 -7.50
C ASN A 127 1.74 16.64 -7.34
N VAL A 128 2.29 15.77 -6.51
CA VAL A 128 1.71 14.45 -6.24
C VAL A 128 1.18 14.39 -4.81
N SER A 129 -0.06 13.94 -4.67
CA SER A 129 -0.63 13.50 -3.41
C SER A 129 -0.65 11.98 -3.39
N PHE A 130 0.01 11.39 -2.42
CA PHE A 130 0.08 9.94 -2.23
C PHE A 130 -0.52 9.58 -0.88
N THR A 131 -1.51 8.68 -0.87
CA THR A 131 -2.20 8.27 0.35
C THR A 131 -2.14 6.77 0.52
N ILE A 132 -1.84 6.33 1.73
CA ILE A 132 -1.87 4.93 2.15
C ILE A 132 -2.97 4.79 3.20
N ILE A 133 -3.90 3.87 2.99
CA ILE A 133 -4.91 3.48 3.96
C ILE A 133 -4.65 2.03 4.34
N ILE A 134 -4.40 1.78 5.62
CA ILE A 134 -4.21 0.45 6.18
C ILE A 134 -5.42 0.13 7.04
N SER A 135 -6.14 -0.93 6.68
CA SER A 135 -7.30 -1.43 7.41
C SER A 135 -7.01 -2.85 7.88
N PRO A 136 -6.82 -3.09 9.20
CA PRO A 136 -6.72 -4.44 9.74
C PRO A 136 -7.97 -5.26 9.41
N LEU A 137 -7.78 -6.54 9.11
CA LEU A 137 -8.85 -7.48 8.84
C LEU A 137 -9.08 -8.40 10.05
N LYS A 138 -10.31 -8.82 10.25
CA LYS A 138 -10.67 -9.88 11.17
C LYS A 138 -11.47 -10.93 10.41
N ASN A 139 -10.94 -12.15 10.34
CA ASN A 139 -11.53 -13.22 9.53
C ASN A 139 -11.76 -12.81 8.06
N GLY A 140 -10.78 -12.11 7.46
CA GLY A 140 -10.84 -11.63 6.08
C GLY A 140 -11.80 -10.45 5.82
N ARG A 141 -12.43 -9.88 6.87
CA ARG A 141 -13.34 -8.73 6.75
C ARG A 141 -12.74 -7.51 7.43
N GLU A 142 -12.95 -6.34 6.85
CA GLU A 142 -12.61 -5.08 7.51
C GLU A 142 -13.38 -5.00 8.84
N ILE A 143 -12.69 -4.54 9.89
CA ILE A 143 -13.34 -4.27 11.16
C ILE A 143 -14.26 -3.09 10.86
N ALA A 144 -15.58 -3.35 10.88
CA ALA A 144 -16.58 -2.34 10.60
C ALA A 144 -16.35 -1.14 11.52
N ASP A 145 -16.50 0.06 10.97
CA ASP A 145 -16.68 1.27 11.76
C ASP A 145 -18.01 1.15 12.52
N ALA A 146 -18.01 0.36 13.57
CA ALA A 146 -19.18 0.25 14.44
C ALA A 146 -19.37 1.62 15.08
N ASP A 147 -20.43 2.27 14.66
CA ASP A 147 -21.06 3.43 15.29
C ASP A 147 -20.15 4.62 15.58
N TRP A 148 -19.82 5.38 14.52
CA TRP A 148 -19.52 6.79 14.71
C TRP A 148 -20.81 7.56 15.00
N ILE A 149 -21.24 7.56 16.23
CA ILE A 149 -22.04 8.66 16.75
C ILE A 149 -21.05 9.84 16.80
N ILE A 150 -21.19 10.74 15.84
CA ILE A 150 -20.62 12.09 15.97
C ILE A 150 -21.46 12.74 17.05
N GLU A 151 -21.04 12.63 18.29
CA GLU A 151 -21.47 13.58 19.32
C GLU A 151 -20.76 14.90 19.00
N ASN A 152 -21.42 15.70 18.14
CA ASN A 152 -21.21 17.12 18.09
C ASN A 152 -21.85 17.70 19.35
N THR A 153 -21.05 17.96 20.34
CA THR A 153 -21.32 18.90 21.42
C THR A 153 -20.34 20.05 21.32
#